data_20d5bf74dc8b8130e4a816144acd4444
#
_entry.id   20d5bf74dc8b8130e4a816144acd4444
#
_cell.length_a   1.000
_cell.length_b   1.000
_cell.length_c   1.000
_cell.angle_alpha   90.00
_cell.angle_beta   90.00
_cell.angle_gamma   90.00
#
_symmetry.space_group_name_H-M   'P 1'
#
loop_
_entity.id
_entity.type
_entity.pdbx_description
1 polymer ?
#
loop_
_entity_poly.entity_id
_entity_poly.type
_entity_poly.pdbx_seq_one_letter_code
_entity_poly.pdbx_strand_id
1 'polypeptide(L)'
;MVIVTPCINLNGQCEEAMTLYEKAFGATTRFMMSYKDADKQDWDKPLTYDQKNMIYHAEMFIGDQRIMFADIIEFEISKGTSLSLTITFENAENVKKAYEVLKEGSTIVYPMVSTTYSSCLVSLIDKFGIRWALMTEQTDK
;
A
#
# COMPACT_ATOMS: atom_id res chain seq x y z
N MET A 1 10.03 -2.87 23.48
CA MET A 1 9.58 -1.96 22.39
C MET A 1 8.48 -2.65 21.60
N VAL A 2 7.42 -1.92 21.28
CA VAL A 2 6.32 -2.43 20.48
C VAL A 2 6.28 -1.66 19.15
N ILE A 3 6.21 -2.41 18.04
CA ILE A 3 6.15 -1.80 16.71
C ILE A 3 4.93 -2.35 16.00
N VAL A 4 4.09 -1.45 15.45
CA VAL A 4 2.95 -1.85 14.64
C VAL A 4 3.30 -1.61 13.18
N THR A 5 3.36 -2.68 12.40
CA THR A 5 3.73 -2.59 11.00
C THR A 5 2.55 -3.03 10.13
N PRO A 6 2.05 -2.16 9.26
CA PRO A 6 1.01 -2.59 8.32
C PRO A 6 1.53 -3.68 7.41
N CYS A 7 0.67 -4.64 7.10
CA CYS A 7 0.97 -5.67 6.12
C CYS A 7 -0.18 -5.72 5.12
N ILE A 8 0.13 -5.45 3.87
CA ILE A 8 -0.86 -5.46 2.80
C ILE A 8 -0.89 -6.85 2.19
N ASN A 9 -2.07 -7.48 2.22
CA ASN A 9 -2.26 -8.83 1.70
C ASN A 9 -3.10 -8.76 0.43
N LEU A 10 -2.57 -9.30 -0.65
CA LEU A 10 -3.24 -9.34 -1.93
C LEU A 10 -3.21 -10.77 -2.46
N ASN A 11 -3.65 -10.97 -3.69
CA ASN A 11 -3.63 -12.28 -4.32
C ASN A 11 -3.00 -12.15 -5.70
N GLY A 12 -1.67 -12.16 -5.73
CA GLY A 12 -0.92 -12.10 -6.97
C GLY A 12 -0.61 -10.70 -7.47
N GLN A 13 -1.03 -9.66 -6.75
CA GLN A 13 -0.88 -8.28 -7.20
C GLN A 13 0.14 -7.47 -6.40
N CYS A 14 0.86 -8.09 -5.47
CA CYS A 14 1.76 -7.33 -4.60
C CYS A 14 2.85 -6.60 -5.37
N GLU A 15 3.46 -7.26 -6.35
CA GLU A 15 4.55 -6.61 -7.10
C GLU A 15 4.04 -5.39 -7.86
N GLU A 16 2.88 -5.50 -8.47
CA GLU A 16 2.26 -4.39 -9.17
C GLU A 16 1.92 -3.25 -8.21
N ALA A 17 1.37 -3.60 -7.04
CA ALA A 17 1.04 -2.61 -6.03
C ALA A 17 2.28 -1.89 -5.53
N MET A 18 3.36 -2.63 -5.27
CA MET A 18 4.61 -2.04 -4.83
C MET A 18 5.15 -1.03 -5.85
N THR A 19 5.07 -1.38 -7.13
CA THR A 19 5.49 -0.46 -8.19
C THR A 19 4.65 0.82 -8.18
N LEU A 20 3.35 0.69 -7.98
CA LEU A 20 2.47 1.86 -7.90
C LEU A 20 2.85 2.74 -6.72
N TYR A 21 3.13 2.15 -5.56
CA TYR A 21 3.45 2.91 -4.36
C TYR A 21 4.83 3.56 -4.43
N GLU A 22 5.77 2.97 -5.17
CA GLU A 22 7.03 3.64 -5.48
C GLU A 22 6.78 4.95 -6.20
N LYS A 23 5.89 4.93 -7.19
CA LYS A 23 5.58 6.12 -7.96
C LYS A 23 4.78 7.15 -7.17
N ALA A 24 3.80 6.67 -6.40
CA ALA A 24 2.90 7.59 -5.69
C ALA A 24 3.56 8.25 -4.50
N PHE A 25 4.37 7.50 -3.75
CA PHE A 25 4.85 7.93 -2.44
C PHE A 25 6.35 8.05 -2.34
N GLY A 26 7.08 7.70 -3.38
CA GLY A 26 8.53 7.62 -3.30
C GLY A 26 8.98 6.48 -2.40
N ALA A 27 8.14 5.44 -2.27
CA ALA A 27 8.48 4.29 -1.45
C ALA A 27 9.66 3.54 -2.04
N THR A 28 10.45 2.90 -1.15
CA THR A 28 11.60 2.11 -1.58
C THR A 28 11.43 0.68 -1.13
N THR A 29 11.76 -0.26 -2.02
CA THR A 29 11.70 -1.69 -1.71
C THR A 29 13.01 -2.09 -1.04
N ARG A 30 12.90 -2.72 0.14
CA ARG A 30 14.05 -3.20 0.90
C ARG A 30 14.24 -4.69 0.81
N PHE A 31 13.16 -5.44 0.57
CA PHE A 31 13.22 -6.89 0.50
C PHE A 31 12.06 -7.41 -0.32
N MET A 32 12.31 -8.46 -1.11
CA MET A 32 11.25 -9.09 -1.89
C MET A 32 11.62 -10.54 -2.14
N MET A 33 10.73 -11.46 -1.76
CA MET A 33 10.95 -12.89 -1.94
C MET A 33 9.68 -13.51 -2.54
N SER A 34 9.85 -14.24 -3.63
CA SER A 34 8.73 -14.94 -4.23
C SER A 34 8.54 -16.31 -3.57
N TYR A 35 7.36 -16.92 -3.79
CA TYR A 35 7.06 -18.22 -3.22
C TYR A 35 8.05 -19.29 -3.65
N LYS A 36 8.50 -19.25 -4.89
CA LYS A 36 9.45 -20.26 -5.38
C LYS A 36 10.79 -20.22 -4.64
N ASP A 37 11.13 -19.07 -4.06
CA ASP A 37 12.40 -18.90 -3.36
C ASP A 37 12.26 -19.02 -1.84
N ALA A 38 11.04 -19.27 -1.36
CA ALA A 38 10.81 -19.41 0.07
C ALA A 38 11.42 -20.71 0.59
N ASP A 39 11.97 -20.65 1.80
CA ASP A 39 12.53 -21.85 2.44
C ASP A 39 11.42 -22.85 2.70
N LYS A 40 11.77 -24.13 2.67
CA LYS A 40 10.80 -25.21 2.90
C LYS A 40 10.17 -25.16 4.29
N GLN A 41 10.89 -24.61 5.27
CA GLN A 41 10.28 -24.47 6.61
C GLN A 41 9.19 -23.40 6.62
N ASP A 42 9.23 -22.47 5.67
CA ASP A 42 8.21 -21.43 5.59
C ASP A 42 7.08 -21.83 4.66
N TRP A 43 7.41 -22.52 3.57
CA TRP A 43 6.39 -22.95 2.59
C TRP A 43 6.86 -24.23 1.94
N ASP A 44 6.15 -25.33 2.18
CA ASP A 44 6.51 -26.64 1.63
C ASP A 44 5.41 -27.23 0.75
N LYS A 45 4.36 -26.46 0.45
CA LYS A 45 3.25 -26.93 -0.36
C LYS A 45 3.54 -26.76 -1.85
N PRO A 46 2.91 -27.58 -2.70
CA PRO A 46 3.09 -27.42 -4.15
C PRO A 46 2.59 -26.07 -4.62
N LEU A 47 3.23 -25.53 -5.66
CA LEU A 47 2.88 -24.24 -6.24
C LEU A 47 2.46 -24.44 -7.69
N THR A 48 1.40 -23.75 -8.10
CA THR A 48 1.06 -23.68 -9.52
C THR A 48 2.08 -22.79 -10.22
N TYR A 49 2.06 -22.82 -11.56
CA TYR A 49 2.97 -21.99 -12.34
C TYR A 49 2.82 -20.50 -11.95
N ASP A 50 1.57 -20.03 -11.86
CA ASP A 50 1.33 -18.62 -11.54
C ASP A 50 1.75 -18.27 -10.11
N GLN A 51 1.61 -19.21 -9.18
CA GLN A 51 1.93 -18.94 -7.78
C GLN A 51 3.43 -18.82 -7.52
N LYS A 52 4.26 -19.42 -8.36
CA LYS A 52 5.71 -19.43 -8.15
C LYS A 52 6.29 -18.01 -8.07
N ASN A 53 5.76 -17.10 -8.86
CA ASN A 53 6.28 -15.73 -8.92
C ASN A 53 5.50 -14.76 -8.05
N MET A 54 4.47 -15.22 -7.36
CA MET A 54 3.78 -14.37 -6.39
C MET A 54 4.70 -14.08 -5.21
N ILE A 55 4.42 -12.98 -4.52
CA ILE A 55 5.26 -12.52 -3.42
C ILE A 55 4.92 -13.27 -2.14
N TYR A 56 5.89 -14.02 -1.62
CA TYR A 56 5.75 -14.67 -0.33
C TYR A 56 5.90 -13.63 0.79
N HIS A 57 6.90 -12.75 0.68
CA HIS A 57 7.13 -11.70 1.66
C HIS A 57 7.92 -10.57 1.01
N ALA A 58 7.50 -9.34 1.26
CA ALA A 58 8.23 -8.17 0.80
C ALA A 58 8.11 -7.04 1.81
N GLU A 59 9.05 -6.11 1.77
CA GLU A 59 9.07 -4.95 2.66
C GLU A 59 9.44 -3.71 1.87
N MET A 60 8.66 -2.67 2.09
CA MET A 60 8.93 -1.34 1.56
C MET A 60 8.99 -0.35 2.70
N PHE A 61 9.59 0.79 2.42
CA PHE A 61 9.56 1.92 3.34
C PHE A 61 8.95 3.12 2.64
N ILE A 62 7.98 3.74 3.32
CA ILE A 62 7.45 5.05 2.95
C ILE A 62 7.99 5.99 4.02
N GLY A 63 8.96 6.86 3.65
CA GLY A 63 9.71 7.58 4.66
C GLY A 63 10.38 6.57 5.59
N ASP A 64 10.16 6.71 6.89
CA ASP A 64 10.72 5.78 7.88
C ASP A 64 9.77 4.64 8.23
N GLN A 65 8.58 4.61 7.64
CA GLN A 65 7.58 3.61 7.99
C GLN A 65 7.72 2.38 7.12
N ARG A 66 7.97 1.23 7.75
CA ARG A 66 8.00 -0.06 7.06
C ARG A 66 6.58 -0.51 6.78
N ILE A 67 6.37 -1.06 5.59
CA ILE A 67 5.14 -1.72 5.21
C ILE A 67 5.50 -3.06 4.62
N MET A 68 4.84 -4.11 5.08
CA MET A 68 5.06 -5.46 4.59
C MET A 68 4.00 -5.83 3.57
N PHE A 69 4.35 -6.76 2.69
CA PHE A 69 3.46 -7.23 1.63
C PHE A 69 3.52 -8.75 1.56
N ALA A 70 2.39 -9.37 1.28
CA ALA A 70 2.34 -10.80 1.01
C ALA A 70 1.16 -11.10 0.10
N ASP A 71 1.41 -11.89 -0.95
CA ASP A 71 0.33 -12.47 -1.72
C ASP A 71 -0.15 -13.70 -0.97
N ILE A 72 -1.45 -13.76 -0.70
CA ILE A 72 -2.04 -14.85 0.06
C ILE A 72 -2.65 -15.83 -0.93
N ILE A 73 -2.24 -17.10 -0.85
CA ILE A 73 -2.76 -18.14 -1.74
C ILE A 73 -3.56 -19.21 -0.98
N GLU A 74 -3.59 -19.13 0.35
CA GLU A 74 -4.24 -20.14 1.18
C GLU A 74 -5.72 -19.89 1.37
N PHE A 75 -6.17 -18.66 1.18
CA PHE A 75 -7.58 -18.29 1.34
C PHE A 75 -7.87 -17.02 0.55
N GLU A 76 -9.15 -16.72 0.40
CA GLU A 76 -9.60 -15.54 -0.33
C GLU A 76 -9.37 -14.27 0.49
N ILE A 77 -8.96 -13.21 -0.20
CA ILE A 77 -8.77 -11.90 0.43
C ILE A 77 -10.12 -11.17 0.43
N SER A 78 -10.53 -10.71 1.62
CA SER A 78 -11.68 -9.83 1.77
C SER A 78 -11.21 -8.39 1.82
N LYS A 79 -11.78 -7.54 0.97
CA LYS A 79 -11.46 -6.12 0.95
C LYS A 79 -12.52 -5.36 1.72
N GLY A 80 -12.08 -4.34 2.47
CA GLY A 80 -13.01 -3.59 3.31
C GLY A 80 -12.60 -2.14 3.42
N THR A 81 -13.36 -1.37 4.20
CA THR A 81 -13.18 0.07 4.31
C THR A 81 -12.92 0.53 5.75
N SER A 82 -12.89 -0.39 6.71
CA SER A 82 -12.78 -0.01 8.11
C SER A 82 -11.40 0.45 8.51
N LEU A 83 -10.37 0.08 7.75
CA LEU A 83 -9.00 0.50 8.03
C LEU A 83 -8.49 1.32 6.86
N SER A 84 -7.81 2.42 7.16
CA SER A 84 -7.15 3.20 6.12
C SER A 84 -5.74 3.52 6.57
N LEU A 85 -4.88 3.80 5.60
CA LEU A 85 -3.52 4.27 5.85
C LEU A 85 -3.48 5.72 5.44
N THR A 86 -2.97 6.56 6.33
CA THR A 86 -2.87 8.00 6.09
C THR A 86 -1.43 8.35 5.78
N ILE A 87 -1.21 9.01 4.65
CA ILE A 87 0.09 9.55 4.29
C ILE A 87 0.00 11.06 4.45
N THR A 88 0.88 11.61 5.27
CA THR A 88 0.97 13.05 5.46
C THR A 88 2.13 13.58 4.63
N PHE A 89 1.82 14.54 3.77
CA PHE A 89 2.79 15.17 2.88
C PHE A 89 3.12 16.57 3.36
N GLU A 90 4.26 17.07 2.92
CA GLU A 90 4.74 18.39 3.32
C GLU A 90 3.87 19.51 2.79
N ASN A 91 3.27 19.33 1.61
CA ASN A 91 2.48 20.39 1.00
C ASN A 91 1.41 19.78 0.10
N ALA A 92 0.46 20.65 -0.31
CA ALA A 92 -0.68 20.23 -1.13
C ALA A 92 -0.25 19.74 -2.51
N GLU A 93 0.84 20.27 -3.04
CA GLU A 93 1.30 19.84 -4.36
C GLU A 93 1.69 18.37 -4.35
N ASN A 94 2.33 17.92 -3.28
CA ASN A 94 2.72 16.51 -3.16
C ASN A 94 1.51 15.60 -2.98
N VAL A 95 0.47 16.08 -2.27
CA VAL A 95 -0.80 15.35 -2.18
C VAL A 95 -1.38 15.16 -3.58
N LYS A 96 -1.41 16.22 -4.37
CA LYS A 96 -1.98 16.17 -5.72
C LYS A 96 -1.19 15.24 -6.64
N LYS A 97 0.13 15.23 -6.53
CA LYS A 97 0.96 14.35 -7.33
C LYS A 97 0.70 12.88 -7.00
N ALA A 98 0.62 12.55 -5.72
CA ALA A 98 0.34 11.18 -5.30
C ALA A 98 -1.06 10.76 -5.76
N TYR A 99 -2.03 11.67 -5.64
CA TYR A 99 -3.38 11.41 -6.08
C TYR A 99 -3.42 11.11 -7.58
N GLU A 100 -2.70 11.88 -8.40
CA GLU A 100 -2.69 11.65 -9.84
C GLU A 100 -2.17 10.25 -10.18
N VAL A 101 -1.22 9.74 -9.41
CA VAL A 101 -0.70 8.38 -9.63
C VAL A 101 -1.70 7.33 -9.21
N LEU A 102 -2.38 7.55 -8.08
CA LEU A 102 -3.27 6.53 -7.48
C LEU A 102 -4.67 6.51 -8.07
N LYS A 103 -5.10 7.60 -8.73
CA LYS A 103 -6.53 7.75 -9.06
C LYS A 103 -7.03 6.75 -10.09
N GLU A 104 -6.18 6.26 -10.97
CA GLU A 104 -6.60 5.32 -12.01
C GLU A 104 -7.08 4.03 -11.36
N GLY A 105 -8.31 3.64 -11.69
CA GLY A 105 -8.91 2.44 -11.13
C GLY A 105 -9.34 2.57 -9.68
N SER A 106 -9.24 3.76 -9.10
CA SER A 106 -9.59 3.99 -7.70
C SER A 106 -11.06 4.38 -7.56
N THR A 107 -11.54 4.28 -6.31
CA THR A 107 -12.85 4.78 -5.90
C THR A 107 -12.60 5.91 -4.92
N ILE A 108 -13.17 7.10 -5.20
CA ILE A 108 -12.99 8.25 -4.32
C ILE A 108 -13.94 8.11 -3.13
N VAL A 109 -13.38 8.12 -1.91
CA VAL A 109 -14.18 8.09 -0.69
C VAL A 109 -14.57 9.50 -0.29
N TYR A 110 -13.57 10.39 -0.22
CA TYR A 110 -13.80 11.81 0.02
C TYR A 110 -13.01 12.60 -1.02
N PRO A 111 -13.68 13.49 -1.77
CA PRO A 111 -12.97 14.28 -2.78
C PRO A 111 -11.98 15.24 -2.13
N MET A 112 -11.05 15.74 -2.93
CA MET A 112 -10.01 16.64 -2.44
C MET A 112 -10.61 17.91 -1.88
N VAL A 113 -10.29 18.21 -0.62
CA VAL A 113 -10.91 19.30 0.10
C VAL A 113 -9.99 19.74 1.24
N SER A 114 -10.21 20.97 1.70
CA SER A 114 -9.56 21.48 2.90
C SER A 114 -10.44 21.17 4.12
N THR A 115 -9.82 20.76 5.20
CA THR A 115 -10.52 20.47 6.46
C THR A 115 -9.92 21.31 7.59
N THR A 116 -10.46 21.14 8.80
CA THR A 116 -9.93 21.87 9.95
C THR A 116 -8.54 21.38 10.33
N TYR A 117 -8.15 20.20 9.91
CA TYR A 117 -6.86 19.61 10.30
C TYR A 117 -5.92 19.38 9.12
N SER A 118 -6.32 19.76 7.91
CA SER A 118 -5.46 19.61 6.74
C SER A 118 -5.87 20.62 5.69
N SER A 119 -4.88 21.26 5.08
CA SER A 119 -5.14 22.21 4.00
C SER A 119 -5.52 21.49 2.70
N CYS A 120 -5.23 20.21 2.59
CA CYS A 120 -5.54 19.45 1.38
C CYS A 120 -5.62 17.97 1.77
N LEU A 121 -6.83 17.41 1.65
CA LEU A 121 -7.05 16.00 1.98
C LEU A 121 -7.88 15.35 0.88
N VAL A 122 -7.50 14.13 0.53
CA VAL A 122 -8.31 13.28 -0.36
C VAL A 122 -8.24 11.86 0.18
N SER A 123 -9.35 11.14 0.11
CA SER A 123 -9.40 9.74 0.53
C SER A 123 -9.94 8.90 -0.61
N LEU A 124 -9.26 7.78 -0.85
CA LEU A 124 -9.63 6.89 -1.95
C LEU A 124 -9.32 5.45 -1.59
N ILE A 125 -9.94 4.55 -2.33
CA ILE A 125 -9.59 3.13 -2.32
C ILE A 125 -8.91 2.87 -3.65
N ASP A 126 -7.64 2.43 -3.61
CA ASP A 126 -6.90 2.26 -4.85
C ASP A 126 -7.37 1.02 -5.61
N LYS A 127 -6.82 0.80 -6.79
CA LYS A 127 -7.26 -0.30 -7.65
C LYS A 127 -7.01 -1.68 -7.04
N PHE A 128 -6.20 -1.76 -6.00
CA PHE A 128 -5.94 -3.02 -5.29
C PHE A 128 -6.85 -3.19 -4.08
N GLY A 129 -7.69 -2.20 -3.79
CA GLY A 129 -8.63 -2.28 -2.67
C GLY A 129 -8.08 -1.74 -1.36
N ILE A 130 -6.95 -1.04 -1.40
CA ILE A 130 -6.35 -0.47 -0.19
C ILE A 130 -6.86 0.95 -0.03
N ARG A 131 -7.34 1.28 1.17
CA ARG A 131 -7.88 2.60 1.45
C ARG A 131 -6.77 3.52 1.98
N TRP A 132 -6.61 4.64 1.30
CA TRP A 132 -5.61 5.66 1.62
C TRP A 132 -6.29 6.99 1.94
N ALA A 133 -5.69 7.72 2.87
CA ALA A 133 -5.96 9.14 3.03
C ALA A 133 -4.66 9.87 2.76
N LEU A 134 -4.70 10.83 1.84
CA LEU A 134 -3.53 11.64 1.48
C LEU A 134 -3.80 13.04 1.98
N MET A 135 -2.91 13.59 2.80
CA MET A 135 -3.21 14.86 3.43
C MET A 135 -1.95 15.65 3.78
N THR A 136 -2.15 16.93 4.05
CA THR A 136 -1.11 17.77 4.65
C THR A 136 -1.40 17.94 6.13
N GLU A 137 -0.36 18.31 6.88
CA GLU A 137 -0.59 18.78 8.25
C GLU A 137 -1.34 20.11 8.20
N GLN A 138 -2.10 20.41 9.22
CA GLN A 138 -2.72 21.72 9.36
C GLN A 138 -1.65 22.70 9.79
N THR A 139 -1.34 23.58 8.91
CA THR A 139 -0.31 24.55 9.20
C THR A 139 -0.85 25.93 9.38
N ASP A 140 -1.82 26.18 9.08
CA ASP A 140 -2.22 27.36 9.12
C ASP A 140 -2.53 27.99 8.41
N LYS A 141 -2.36 27.89 8.36
CA LYS A 141 -2.52 28.66 7.84
C LYS A 141 -2.29 29.53 7.24
#